data_fc80309b11b2d7bb71b0ab3f67675731
#
_entry.id   fc80309b11b2d7bb71b0ab3f67675731
#
_cell.length_a   1.000
_cell.length_b   1.000
_cell.length_c   1.000
_cell.angle_alpha   90.00
_cell.angle_beta   90.00
_cell.angle_gamma   90.00
#
_symmetry.space_group_name_H-M   'P 1'
#
loop_
_entity.id
_entity.type
_entity.pdbx_description
1 polymer ?
#
loop_
_entity_poly.entity_id
_entity_poly.type
_entity_poly.pdbx_seq_one_letter_code
_entity_poly.pdbx_strand_id
1 'polypeptide(L)'
;MLSRLDLQGVASIVGDDPVRPHISSDWRIMCGREVYALYEDQYAEHAPVLEEGKRAVICVGYTNTVPITEKQLDWMSSESWSATDTTPDTAVFYTVWSYSKGAGREIIIEAAKHIKKTKGCTRFVTLSPLTQMAERFHLRNGAVLLNKGDECQNFEYENV
;
A
#
# COMPACT_ATOMS: atom_id res chain seq x y z
N MET A 1 6.53 -1.44 14.80
CA MET A 1 5.07 -1.29 14.97
C MET A 1 4.46 -0.64 13.74
N LEU A 2 3.37 -1.20 13.25
CA LEU A 2 2.60 -0.64 12.13
C LEU A 2 1.61 0.40 12.64
N SER A 3 1.56 1.56 12.00
CA SER A 3 0.66 2.65 12.38
C SER A 3 0.01 3.26 11.15
N ARG A 4 -1.32 3.49 11.21
CA ARG A 4 -2.03 4.21 10.14
C ARG A 4 -1.76 5.71 10.29
N LEU A 5 -1.43 6.36 9.18
CA LEU A 5 -1.17 7.80 9.16
C LEU A 5 -2.43 8.59 8.87
N ASP A 6 -2.57 9.73 9.54
CA ASP A 6 -3.58 10.73 9.22
C ASP A 6 -3.11 11.63 8.06
N LEU A 7 -3.93 12.61 7.66
CA LEU A 7 -3.60 13.52 6.56
C LEU A 7 -2.27 14.24 6.80
N GLN A 8 -2.03 14.71 8.02
CA GLN A 8 -0.80 15.42 8.34
C GLN A 8 0.42 14.51 8.23
N GLY A 9 0.31 13.28 8.73
CA GLY A 9 1.36 12.28 8.62
C GLY A 9 1.69 11.93 7.17
N VAL A 10 0.67 11.77 6.34
CA VAL A 10 0.84 11.49 4.90
C VAL A 10 1.48 12.68 4.20
N ALA A 11 1.01 13.90 4.47
CA ALA A 11 1.55 15.12 3.86
C ALA A 11 3.05 15.30 4.14
N SER A 12 3.52 14.86 5.31
CA SER A 12 4.93 14.98 5.68
C SER A 12 5.87 14.03 4.92
N ILE A 13 5.34 12.97 4.29
CA ILE A 13 6.15 11.93 3.66
C ILE A 13 5.85 11.69 2.18
N VAL A 14 4.81 12.29 1.64
CA VAL A 14 4.39 12.02 0.25
C VAL A 14 5.47 12.38 -0.78
N GLY A 15 6.31 13.36 -0.47
CA GLY A 15 7.45 13.75 -1.31
C GLY A 15 8.52 12.67 -1.42
N ASP A 16 8.54 11.72 -0.51
CA ASP A 16 9.51 10.60 -0.52
C ASP A 16 9.04 9.41 -1.38
N ASP A 17 7.81 9.45 -1.89
CA ASP A 17 7.29 8.39 -2.75
C ASP A 17 8.12 8.31 -4.05
N PRO A 18 8.88 7.23 -4.26
CA PRO A 18 9.76 7.13 -5.42
C PRO A 18 9.02 6.81 -6.72
N VAL A 19 7.76 6.43 -6.64
CA VAL A 19 6.98 5.93 -7.79
C VAL A 19 5.89 6.93 -8.19
N ARG A 20 5.11 7.41 -7.22
CA ARG A 20 3.92 8.24 -7.49
C ARG A 20 3.89 9.51 -6.65
N PRO A 21 4.97 10.34 -6.70
CA PRO A 21 4.99 11.58 -5.91
C PRO A 21 3.93 12.59 -6.38
N HIS A 22 3.36 12.40 -7.57
CA HIS A 22 2.30 13.23 -8.14
C HIS A 22 0.93 13.01 -7.51
N ILE A 23 0.72 11.90 -6.78
CA ILE A 23 -0.56 11.63 -6.11
C ILE A 23 -0.64 12.43 -4.81
N SER A 24 -1.71 13.21 -4.65
CA SER A 24 -1.89 14.08 -3.49
C SER A 24 -2.05 13.30 -2.19
N SER A 25 -1.76 13.97 -1.08
CA SER A 25 -1.98 13.43 0.27
C SER A 25 -3.46 13.13 0.53
N ASP A 26 -4.33 14.05 0.12
CA ASP A 26 -5.79 13.89 0.29
C ASP A 26 -6.30 12.63 -0.41
N TRP A 27 -5.91 12.42 -1.66
CA TRP A 27 -6.33 11.24 -2.41
C TRP A 27 -5.97 9.94 -1.69
N ARG A 28 -4.80 9.90 -1.06
CA ARG A 28 -4.25 8.70 -0.41
C ARG A 28 -5.06 8.24 0.79
N ILE A 29 -5.87 9.12 1.38
CA ILE A 29 -6.70 8.80 2.55
C ILE A 29 -8.21 8.95 2.29
N MET A 30 -8.60 9.43 1.11
CA MET A 30 -10.01 9.55 0.73
C MET A 30 -10.59 8.19 0.32
N CYS A 31 -11.91 8.07 0.39
CA CYS A 31 -12.65 6.91 -0.10
C CYS A 31 -12.14 5.58 0.48
N GLY A 32 -11.81 5.57 1.78
CA GLY A 32 -11.36 4.37 2.48
C GLY A 32 -9.93 3.96 2.20
N ARG A 33 -9.20 4.70 1.37
CA ARG A 33 -7.77 4.44 1.13
C ARG A 33 -6.98 4.73 2.40
N GLU A 34 -5.91 4.01 2.61
CA GLU A 34 -5.11 4.09 3.83
C GLU A 34 -3.62 4.11 3.54
N VAL A 35 -2.88 4.78 4.42
CA VAL A 35 -1.42 4.79 4.40
C VAL A 35 -0.92 4.31 5.76
N TYR A 36 0.00 3.36 5.74
CA TYR A 36 0.63 2.83 6.95
C TYR A 36 2.11 3.11 6.94
N ALA A 37 2.66 3.36 8.11
CA ALA A 37 4.10 3.44 8.33
C ALA A 37 4.53 2.36 9.33
N LEU A 38 5.71 1.80 9.10
CA LEU A 38 6.36 0.88 10.03
C LEU A 38 7.39 1.66 10.83
N TYR A 39 7.30 1.58 12.14
CA TYR A 39 8.20 2.29 13.07
C TYR A 39 9.11 1.32 13.80
N GLU A 40 10.26 1.82 14.22
CA GLU A 40 11.12 1.10 15.17
C GLU A 40 10.40 0.96 16.51
N ASP A 41 10.66 -0.14 17.23
CA ASP A 41 9.96 -0.47 18.48
C ASP A 41 10.13 0.62 19.56
N GLN A 42 11.29 1.25 19.63
CA GLN A 42 11.57 2.31 20.59
C GLN A 42 10.67 3.54 20.43
N TYR A 43 10.03 3.71 19.28
CA TYR A 43 9.11 4.81 18.98
C TYR A 43 7.65 4.39 18.99
N ALA A 44 7.35 3.14 19.35
CA ALA A 44 6.02 2.55 19.20
C ALA A 44 4.90 3.33 19.89
N GLU A 45 5.13 3.82 21.12
CA GLU A 45 4.14 4.58 21.88
C GLU A 45 3.78 5.93 21.25
N HIS A 46 4.71 6.54 20.53
CA HIS A 46 4.57 7.89 20.00
C HIS A 46 4.59 7.93 18.48
N ALA A 47 4.53 6.77 17.81
CA ALA A 47 4.66 6.64 16.38
C ALA A 47 3.79 7.61 15.55
N PRO A 48 2.48 7.81 15.87
CA PRO A 48 1.64 8.69 15.07
C PRO A 48 2.05 10.17 15.06
N VAL A 49 2.82 10.60 16.06
CA VAL A 49 3.21 12.01 16.23
C VAL A 49 4.71 12.25 15.95
N LEU A 50 5.48 11.20 15.69
CA LEU A 50 6.91 11.31 15.43
C LEU A 50 7.22 11.19 13.94
N GLU A 51 8.05 12.10 13.42
CA GLU A 51 8.59 12.00 12.08
C GLU A 51 9.77 11.01 12.02
N GLU A 52 10.45 10.83 13.13
CA GLU A 52 11.61 9.94 13.26
C GLU A 52 11.19 8.49 13.52
N GLY A 53 12.07 7.57 13.17
CA GLY A 53 11.90 6.16 13.44
C GLY A 53 11.05 5.41 12.42
N LYS A 54 10.60 6.07 11.34
CA LYS A 54 9.94 5.38 10.23
C LYS A 54 10.93 4.50 9.48
N ARG A 55 10.55 3.26 9.26
CA ARG A 55 11.36 2.30 8.53
C ARG A 55 10.84 2.03 7.13
N ALA A 56 9.52 2.10 6.93
CA ALA A 56 8.89 1.92 5.62
C ALA A 56 7.50 2.55 5.61
N VAL A 57 6.97 2.77 4.41
CA VAL A 57 5.61 3.26 4.18
C VAL A 57 4.95 2.42 3.09
N ILE A 58 3.65 2.16 3.25
CA ILE A 58 2.83 1.46 2.27
C ILE A 58 1.51 2.20 2.08
N CYS A 59 1.11 2.37 0.82
CA CYS A 59 -0.16 2.99 0.45
C CYS A 59 -1.10 1.94 -0.12
N VAL A 60 -2.34 1.93 0.35
CA VAL A 60 -3.31 0.86 0.08
C VAL A 60 -4.63 1.43 -0.40
N GLY A 61 -5.13 0.88 -1.50
CA GLY A 61 -6.51 1.06 -1.94
C GLY A 61 -7.26 -0.26 -1.82
N TYR A 62 -8.58 -0.20 -1.74
CA TYR A 62 -9.43 -1.38 -1.60
C TYR A 62 -10.39 -1.49 -2.77
N THR A 63 -10.40 -2.64 -3.42
CA THR A 63 -11.19 -2.90 -4.64
C THR A 63 -11.82 -4.28 -4.62
N ASN A 64 -12.72 -4.54 -5.56
CA ASN A 64 -13.31 -5.87 -5.77
C ASN A 64 -12.66 -6.62 -6.93
N THR A 65 -11.88 -5.91 -7.76
CA THR A 65 -11.13 -6.49 -8.87
C THR A 65 -9.74 -5.85 -8.91
N VAL A 66 -8.82 -6.43 -9.65
CA VAL A 66 -7.46 -5.94 -9.74
C VAL A 66 -7.37 -4.77 -10.73
N PRO A 67 -7.02 -3.55 -10.29
CA PRO A 67 -6.78 -2.43 -11.20
C PRO A 67 -5.46 -2.64 -11.94
N ILE A 68 -5.42 -2.28 -13.22
CA ILE A 68 -4.23 -2.41 -14.06
C ILE A 68 -3.62 -1.06 -14.44
N THR A 69 -4.28 0.05 -14.08
CA THR A 69 -3.79 1.42 -14.28
C THR A 69 -4.10 2.27 -13.05
N GLU A 70 -3.43 3.41 -12.90
CA GLU A 70 -3.76 4.37 -11.84
C GLU A 70 -5.20 4.89 -11.96
N LYS A 71 -5.66 5.12 -13.17
CA LYS A 71 -7.03 5.56 -13.42
C LYS A 71 -8.05 4.53 -12.94
N GLN A 72 -7.80 3.26 -13.21
CA GLN A 72 -8.63 2.18 -12.70
C GLN A 72 -8.58 2.09 -11.17
N LEU A 73 -7.41 2.23 -10.57
CA LEU A 73 -7.29 2.26 -9.11
C LEU A 73 -8.15 3.37 -8.52
N ASP A 74 -8.13 4.56 -9.11
CA ASP A 74 -8.92 5.70 -8.65
C ASP A 74 -10.42 5.37 -8.65
N TRP A 75 -10.99 5.03 -9.79
CA TRP A 75 -12.44 4.82 -9.85
C TRP A 75 -12.89 3.52 -9.17
N MET A 76 -12.12 2.43 -9.25
CA MET A 76 -12.46 1.17 -8.60
C MET A 76 -12.48 1.29 -7.07
N SER A 77 -11.48 1.95 -6.48
CA SER A 77 -11.45 2.15 -5.04
C SER A 77 -12.54 3.11 -4.56
N SER A 78 -12.87 4.11 -5.35
CA SER A 78 -13.97 5.04 -5.06
C SER A 78 -15.33 4.35 -5.13
N GLU A 79 -15.55 3.50 -6.15
CA GLU A 79 -16.79 2.71 -6.27
C GLU A 79 -16.94 1.71 -5.13
N SER A 80 -15.89 1.01 -4.77
CA SER A 80 -15.91 0.07 -3.64
C SER A 80 -16.29 0.76 -2.34
N TRP A 81 -15.81 1.96 -2.12
CA TRP A 81 -16.14 2.77 -0.95
C TRP A 81 -17.61 3.19 -0.94
N SER A 82 -18.15 3.54 -2.11
CA SER A 82 -19.53 3.99 -2.26
C SER A 82 -20.56 2.85 -2.17
N ALA A 83 -20.14 1.61 -2.45
CA ALA A 83 -21.03 0.45 -2.42
C ALA A 83 -21.40 0.12 -0.96
N THR A 84 -22.71 -0.05 -0.72
CA THR A 84 -23.22 -0.31 0.63
C THR A 84 -23.54 -1.79 0.87
N ASP A 85 -23.57 -2.59 -0.20
CA ASP A 85 -23.98 -3.99 -0.18
C ASP A 85 -22.82 -4.98 -0.27
N THR A 86 -21.61 -4.50 -0.58
CA THR A 86 -20.42 -5.35 -0.70
C THR A 86 -19.25 -4.78 0.10
N THR A 87 -18.39 -5.69 0.57
CA THR A 87 -17.12 -5.34 1.19
C THR A 87 -15.99 -5.66 0.21
N PRO A 88 -15.05 -4.75 -0.04
CA PRO A 88 -13.92 -5.04 -0.92
C PRO A 88 -13.13 -6.25 -0.42
N ASP A 89 -12.78 -7.16 -1.32
CA ASP A 89 -12.01 -8.36 -1.01
C ASP A 89 -10.52 -8.24 -1.32
N THR A 90 -10.13 -7.18 -2.02
CA THR A 90 -8.78 -6.99 -2.54
C THR A 90 -8.14 -5.74 -1.97
N ALA A 91 -6.98 -5.90 -1.36
CA ALA A 91 -6.11 -4.79 -0.98
C ALA A 91 -5.08 -4.57 -2.09
N VAL A 92 -4.97 -3.35 -2.58
CA VAL A 92 -4.04 -2.97 -3.64
C VAL A 92 -2.93 -2.12 -3.03
N PHE A 93 -1.73 -2.68 -2.96
CA PHE A 93 -0.53 -1.97 -2.57
C PHE A 93 0.00 -1.22 -3.79
N TYR A 94 -0.33 0.07 -3.90
CA TYR A 94 0.04 0.82 -5.10
C TYR A 94 1.41 1.51 -4.97
N THR A 95 1.92 1.67 -3.77
CA THR A 95 3.30 2.10 -3.57
C THR A 95 3.83 1.60 -2.22
N VAL A 96 5.09 1.22 -2.20
CA VAL A 96 5.83 0.80 -1.01
C VAL A 96 7.22 1.40 -1.13
N TRP A 97 7.71 2.03 -0.07
CA TRP A 97 9.12 2.43 -0.01
C TRP A 97 9.67 2.25 1.39
N SER A 98 10.98 2.16 1.49
CA SER A 98 11.64 1.93 2.76
C SER A 98 12.77 2.92 3.01
N TYR A 99 12.98 3.21 4.29
CA TYR A 99 14.08 4.03 4.78
C TYR A 99 15.19 3.17 5.40
N SER A 100 14.94 1.87 5.55
CA SER A 100 15.93 0.93 6.07
C SER A 100 15.85 -0.42 5.36
N LYS A 101 16.96 -1.14 5.32
CA LYS A 101 17.06 -2.42 4.63
C LYS A 101 16.10 -3.47 5.22
N GLY A 102 15.38 -4.15 4.36
CA GLY A 102 14.43 -5.20 4.74
C GLY A 102 13.07 -4.70 5.20
N ALA A 103 12.91 -3.40 5.46
CA ALA A 103 11.66 -2.84 5.96
C ALA A 103 10.52 -2.87 4.95
N GLY A 104 10.82 -2.83 3.65
CA GLY A 104 9.80 -2.94 2.60
C GLY A 104 9.08 -4.29 2.63
N ARG A 105 9.82 -5.38 2.82
CA ARG A 105 9.22 -6.71 2.99
C ARG A 105 8.41 -6.79 4.28
N GLU A 106 8.96 -6.29 5.34
CA GLU A 106 8.33 -6.33 6.67
C GLU A 106 6.98 -5.60 6.66
N ILE A 107 6.92 -4.41 6.07
CA ILE A 107 5.67 -3.65 6.03
C ILE A 107 4.60 -4.33 5.18
N ILE A 108 4.96 -4.99 4.09
CA ILE A 108 4.00 -5.76 3.29
C ILE A 108 3.36 -6.86 4.14
N ILE A 109 4.16 -7.61 4.87
CA ILE A 109 3.68 -8.70 5.73
C ILE A 109 2.80 -8.16 6.86
N GLU A 110 3.27 -7.14 7.55
CA GLU A 110 2.54 -6.55 8.68
C GLU A 110 1.23 -5.87 8.23
N ALA A 111 1.25 -5.15 7.12
CA ALA A 111 0.05 -4.53 6.57
C ALA A 111 -0.97 -5.60 6.13
N ALA A 112 -0.53 -6.66 5.46
CA ALA A 112 -1.42 -7.74 5.03
C ALA A 112 -2.10 -8.41 6.22
N LYS A 113 -1.35 -8.72 7.27
CA LYS A 113 -1.91 -9.29 8.51
C LYS A 113 -2.97 -8.37 9.13
N HIS A 114 -2.64 -7.11 9.24
CA HIS A 114 -3.55 -6.10 9.81
C HIS A 114 -4.83 -5.96 8.99
N ILE A 115 -4.69 -5.88 7.67
CA ILE A 115 -5.81 -5.71 6.75
C ILE A 115 -6.73 -6.95 6.73
N LYS A 116 -6.15 -8.16 6.75
CA LYS A 116 -6.95 -9.38 6.89
C LYS A 116 -7.85 -9.33 8.13
N LYS A 117 -7.28 -8.90 9.23
CA LYS A 117 -7.98 -8.84 10.51
C LYS A 117 -9.04 -7.75 10.56
N THR A 118 -8.74 -6.57 10.01
CA THR A 118 -9.59 -5.39 10.17
C THR A 118 -10.57 -5.16 9.02
N LYS A 119 -10.21 -5.59 7.80
CA LYS A 119 -11.02 -5.36 6.58
C LYS A 119 -11.58 -6.64 5.98
N GLY A 120 -11.05 -7.80 6.36
CA GLY A 120 -11.50 -9.07 5.80
C GLY A 120 -11.07 -9.32 4.35
N CYS A 121 -10.08 -8.56 3.84
CA CYS A 121 -9.57 -8.80 2.49
C CYS A 121 -8.88 -10.17 2.40
N THR A 122 -9.07 -10.84 1.27
CA THR A 122 -8.50 -12.16 1.00
C THR A 122 -7.41 -12.14 -0.05
N ARG A 123 -7.33 -11.05 -0.84
CA ARG A 123 -6.33 -10.88 -1.89
C ARG A 123 -5.45 -9.65 -1.61
N PHE A 124 -4.15 -9.80 -1.86
CA PHE A 124 -3.16 -8.76 -1.68
C PHE A 124 -2.36 -8.65 -2.97
N VAL A 125 -2.66 -7.61 -3.75
CA VAL A 125 -2.07 -7.38 -5.07
C VAL A 125 -1.33 -6.05 -5.07
N THR A 126 -0.45 -5.86 -6.05
CA THR A 126 0.24 -4.59 -6.26
C THR A 126 -0.23 -3.91 -7.53
N LEU A 127 -0.05 -2.59 -7.60
CA LEU A 127 -0.07 -1.83 -8.84
C LEU A 127 1.31 -1.19 -8.97
N SER A 128 2.20 -1.84 -9.71
CA SER A 128 3.62 -1.52 -9.73
C SER A 128 4.03 -0.86 -11.05
N PRO A 129 5.07 0.02 -11.04
CA PRO A 129 5.60 0.56 -12.29
C PRO A 129 6.27 -0.55 -13.11
N LEU A 130 6.38 -0.33 -14.44
CA LEU A 130 7.05 -1.24 -15.35
C LEU A 130 8.58 -1.10 -15.25
N THR A 131 9.14 -1.39 -14.08
CA THR A 131 10.58 -1.32 -13.85
C THR A 131 11.11 -2.68 -13.39
N GLN A 132 12.37 -2.95 -13.70
CA GLN A 132 13.04 -4.15 -13.21
C GLN A 132 13.20 -4.14 -11.71
N MET A 133 13.40 -2.95 -11.13
CA MET A 133 13.52 -2.80 -9.67
C MET A 133 12.26 -3.27 -8.96
N ALA A 134 11.09 -2.84 -9.41
CA ALA A 134 9.81 -3.27 -8.84
C ALA A 134 9.59 -4.77 -9.02
N GLU A 135 9.86 -5.29 -10.21
CA GLU A 135 9.73 -6.72 -10.51
C GLU A 135 10.61 -7.56 -9.59
N ARG A 136 11.90 -7.24 -9.49
CA ARG A 136 12.83 -7.95 -8.61
C ARG A 136 12.42 -7.89 -7.16
N PHE A 137 11.99 -6.73 -6.70
CA PHE A 137 11.56 -6.54 -5.31
C PHE A 137 10.38 -7.45 -4.96
N HIS A 138 9.33 -7.45 -5.76
CA HIS A 138 8.14 -8.24 -5.45
C HIS A 138 8.38 -9.74 -5.62
N LEU A 139 9.06 -10.16 -6.68
CA LEU A 139 9.38 -11.58 -6.90
C LEU A 139 10.29 -12.12 -5.79
N ARG A 140 11.30 -11.35 -5.39
CA ARG A 140 12.21 -11.73 -4.31
C ARG A 140 11.48 -11.88 -2.97
N ASN A 141 10.43 -11.11 -2.76
CA ASN A 141 9.64 -11.15 -1.52
C ASN A 141 8.51 -12.17 -1.55
N GLY A 142 8.45 -13.01 -2.56
CA GLY A 142 7.53 -14.14 -2.61
C GLY A 142 6.23 -13.89 -3.38
N ALA A 143 6.08 -12.75 -4.03
CA ALA A 143 4.93 -12.49 -4.88
C ALA A 143 5.08 -13.21 -6.23
N VAL A 144 3.96 -13.44 -6.89
CA VAL A 144 3.92 -13.98 -8.26
C VAL A 144 3.43 -12.90 -9.22
N LEU A 145 3.92 -12.93 -10.46
CA LEU A 145 3.45 -12.01 -11.50
C LEU A 145 2.01 -12.39 -11.87
N LEU A 146 1.11 -11.44 -11.72
CA LEU A 146 -0.30 -11.62 -12.04
C LEU A 146 -0.64 -11.07 -13.44
N ASN A 147 -0.15 -9.86 -13.74
CA ASN A 147 -0.41 -9.19 -15.01
C ASN A 147 0.70 -8.19 -15.33
N LYS A 148 1.01 -8.05 -16.62
CA LYS A 148 1.95 -7.04 -17.12
C LYS A 148 1.31 -6.32 -18.30
N GLY A 149 0.91 -5.07 -18.07
CA GLY A 149 0.25 -4.23 -19.06
C GLY A 149 1.16 -3.19 -19.67
N ASP A 150 0.56 -2.17 -20.30
CA ASP A 150 1.31 -1.09 -20.96
C ASP A 150 1.79 0.01 -20.02
N GLU A 151 1.09 0.21 -18.90
CA GLU A 151 1.42 1.26 -17.92
C GLU A 151 1.98 0.70 -16.62
N CYS A 152 1.46 -0.44 -16.18
CA CYS A 152 1.77 -1.03 -14.89
C CYS A 152 1.89 -2.54 -14.99
N GLN A 153 2.44 -3.12 -13.94
CA GLN A 153 2.42 -4.56 -13.72
C GLN A 153 1.84 -4.85 -12.33
N ASN A 154 1.23 -6.01 -12.19
CA ASN A 154 0.61 -6.44 -10.94
C ASN A 154 1.27 -7.71 -10.44
N PHE A 155 1.56 -7.75 -9.16
CA PHE A 155 2.04 -8.94 -8.46
C PHE A 155 1.03 -9.31 -7.39
N GLU A 156 0.95 -10.59 -7.05
CA GLU A 156 0.07 -11.08 -6.00
C GLU A 156 0.87 -11.79 -4.93
N TYR A 157 0.61 -11.43 -3.68
CA TYR A 157 1.15 -12.07 -2.49
C TYR A 157 0.13 -13.10 -1.99
N GLU A 158 0.33 -14.35 -2.31
CA GLU A 158 -0.62 -15.43 -2.00
C GLU A 158 -0.47 -15.98 -0.59
N ASN A 159 0.71 -15.81 0.03
CA ASN A 159 1.06 -16.42 1.31
C ASN A 159 1.28 -15.40 2.44
N VAL A 160 0.56 -14.31 2.42
CA VAL A 160 0.64 -13.29 3.48
C VAL A 160 -0.55 -13.29 4.43
#